data_0b422ea9071bc168e867dd6a8b569d36
#
_entry.id   0b422ea9071bc168e867dd6a8b569d36
#
_cell.length_a   1.000
_cell.length_b   1.000
_cell.length_c   1.000
_cell.angle_alpha   90.00
_cell.angle_beta   90.00
_cell.angle_gamma   90.00
#
_symmetry.space_group_name_H-M   'P 1'
#
loop_
_entity.id
_entity.type
_entity.pdbx_description
1 polymer ?
#
loop_
_entity_poly.entity_id
_entity_poly.type
_entity_poly.pdbx_seq_one_letter_code
_entity_poly.pdbx_strand_id
1 'polypeptide(L)'
;ADETRTQAAATPAIAQPARHYVAPLISTQWNQRAPYNNLCPIYNNSNGSSSGQRGLTGCVATTLAQIMAYYRHPAKTTAAIPAYSFTSGGKDIRVDGVAAGTTIDWPHMTDTYTSTNTAEEQQAVARLMLIAGTGVQMNYGSQSAANLTLGKPLLRDCLGYDECIDYVYRRGYSQRQWTDLLYGELAKGRPVAYRADSPTGGHAFVIDGYDSDDLFHVNWGWGGKSDGFFRIGSLYSAEPGAESTNFGSGYAYEQEALIGIMPNDGVDSGTDVTAHPTARYIKVSGNTVSITFTNFSGATIIQQGGIAIAQADGTLSTLGSTALWLNTNYEKTASFTIKGLADGTYRLVPVYSRMGANAWKPCGEVATEYVLAVVQGGQVTLSLGPADQSAVTVKSWAMTGNLATNVQQPLRVTLTNTGSEYYGMLYCLASPSTTKGSAASKAQVALPTGRDVQVSFGFKPTVAGTYNVWIAKDAAGNQPVGHTTVTITDAGQQAANLSVGYVAYDNIVGNVVYGTTRTGTLILNNKAATDFDG
;
A
#
# COMPACT_ATOMS: atom_id res chain seq x y z
N ALA A 1 -39.36 34.98 14.09
CA ALA A 1 -38.01 34.97 14.65
C ALA A 1 -37.10 34.29 13.63
N ASP A 2 -36.31 35.12 12.98
CA ASP A 2 -35.44 34.76 11.86
C ASP A 2 -34.10 34.33 12.47
N GLU A 3 -33.83 33.04 12.45
CA GLU A 3 -32.53 32.50 12.84
C GLU A 3 -31.57 32.62 11.66
N THR A 4 -30.91 33.75 11.57
CA THR A 4 -29.71 33.91 10.71
C THR A 4 -28.61 33.01 11.24
N ARG A 5 -28.51 31.81 10.68
CA ARG A 5 -27.33 30.94 10.77
C ARG A 5 -26.15 31.67 10.12
N THR A 6 -25.29 32.25 10.94
CA THR A 6 -23.99 32.74 10.49
C THR A 6 -23.20 31.53 9.96
N GLN A 7 -23.10 31.41 8.63
CA GLN A 7 -22.18 30.49 7.99
C GLN A 7 -20.77 30.84 8.46
N ALA A 8 -20.13 29.91 9.19
CA ALA A 8 -18.71 30.03 9.49
C ALA A 8 -17.96 30.19 8.17
N ALA A 9 -17.19 31.27 8.05
CA ALA A 9 -16.39 31.51 6.85
C ALA A 9 -15.55 30.28 6.53
N ALA A 10 -15.68 29.76 5.31
CA ALA A 10 -14.87 28.67 4.82
C ALA A 10 -13.39 29.08 4.95
N THR A 11 -12.61 28.30 5.68
CA THR A 11 -11.17 28.53 5.80
C THR A 11 -10.58 28.43 4.39
N PRO A 12 -9.80 29.43 3.92
CA PRO A 12 -9.18 29.35 2.61
C PRO A 12 -8.36 28.06 2.51
N ALA A 13 -8.52 27.34 1.40
CA ALA A 13 -7.67 26.20 1.11
C ALA A 13 -6.22 26.70 1.01
N ILE A 14 -5.30 26.05 1.75
CA ILE A 14 -3.87 26.35 1.64
C ILE A 14 -3.47 26.07 0.20
N ALA A 15 -2.94 27.09 -0.49
CA ALA A 15 -2.47 26.96 -1.87
C ALA A 15 -1.43 25.84 -1.94
N GLN A 16 -1.67 24.87 -2.82
CA GLN A 16 -0.81 23.70 -3.00
C GLN A 16 0.23 23.99 -4.08
N PRO A 17 1.48 23.51 -3.92
CA PRO A 17 2.39 23.44 -5.04
C PRO A 17 1.73 22.65 -6.17
N ALA A 18 1.75 23.20 -7.39
CA ALA A 18 1.25 22.49 -8.54
C ALA A 18 2.11 21.22 -8.77
N ARG A 19 1.45 20.06 -8.86
CA ARG A 19 2.11 18.82 -9.25
C ARG A 19 2.10 18.71 -10.77
N HIS A 20 3.21 18.24 -11.33
CA HIS A 20 3.39 18.07 -12.77
C HIS A 20 3.46 16.59 -13.11
N TYR A 21 3.18 16.26 -14.35
CA TYR A 21 3.35 14.91 -14.88
C TYR A 21 4.81 14.46 -14.71
N VAL A 22 4.99 13.26 -14.19
CA VAL A 22 6.26 12.55 -14.14
C VAL A 22 6.10 11.28 -14.95
N ALA A 23 6.80 11.19 -16.07
CA ALA A 23 6.79 9.97 -16.89
C ALA A 23 7.31 8.78 -16.09
N PRO A 24 6.84 7.55 -16.37
CA PRO A 24 7.41 6.35 -15.75
C PRO A 24 8.94 6.34 -15.88
N LEU A 25 9.62 6.20 -14.74
CA LEU A 25 11.09 6.25 -14.65
C LEU A 25 11.72 4.93 -15.08
N ILE A 26 11.04 3.81 -14.78
CA ILE A 26 11.56 2.46 -15.01
C ILE A 26 11.07 1.93 -16.35
N SER A 27 12.03 1.48 -17.18
CA SER A 27 11.76 0.83 -18.47
C SER A 27 11.64 -0.69 -18.38
N THR A 28 12.18 -1.30 -17.31
CA THR A 28 12.19 -2.76 -17.16
C THR A 28 10.79 -3.30 -16.92
N GLN A 29 10.47 -4.40 -17.62
CA GLN A 29 9.24 -5.17 -17.45
C GLN A 29 9.60 -6.58 -16.96
N TRP A 30 10.17 -6.65 -15.75
CA TRP A 30 10.67 -7.89 -15.22
C TRP A 30 9.60 -8.71 -14.49
N ASN A 31 9.88 -10.02 -14.38
CA ASN A 31 8.98 -11.01 -13.82
C ASN A 31 9.72 -11.82 -12.74
N GLN A 32 9.03 -12.79 -12.13
CA GLN A 32 9.55 -13.58 -11.04
C GLN A 32 9.87 -15.04 -11.43
N ARG A 33 9.53 -15.45 -12.66
CA ARG A 33 9.78 -16.78 -13.23
C ARG A 33 11.03 -16.76 -14.10
N ALA A 34 11.34 -17.89 -14.74
CA ALA A 34 12.46 -17.96 -15.69
C ALA A 34 12.36 -16.85 -16.76
N PRO A 35 13.48 -16.21 -17.12
CA PRO A 35 14.86 -16.52 -16.70
C PRO A 35 15.26 -15.90 -15.34
N TYR A 36 14.46 -15.01 -14.77
CA TYR A 36 14.79 -14.24 -13.56
C TYR A 36 15.13 -15.15 -12.35
N ASN A 37 14.44 -16.28 -12.19
CA ASN A 37 14.66 -17.20 -11.08
C ASN A 37 15.62 -18.36 -11.38
N ASN A 38 16.37 -18.30 -12.48
CA ASN A 38 17.25 -19.41 -12.90
C ASN A 38 18.33 -19.75 -11.86
N LEU A 39 18.65 -18.84 -10.96
CA LEU A 39 19.61 -19.05 -9.86
C LEU A 39 18.95 -19.17 -8.48
N CYS A 40 17.64 -19.02 -8.38
CA CYS A 40 16.94 -19.18 -7.11
C CYS A 40 17.04 -20.63 -6.60
N PRO A 41 17.04 -20.86 -5.27
CA PRO A 41 17.05 -22.19 -4.68
C PRO A 41 15.87 -23.07 -5.14
N ILE A 42 16.09 -24.37 -5.17
CA ILE A 42 15.02 -25.36 -5.28
C ILE A 42 14.37 -25.49 -3.89
N TYR A 43 13.05 -25.36 -3.84
CA TYR A 43 12.31 -25.46 -2.59
C TYR A 43 11.67 -26.85 -2.41
N ASN A 44 11.31 -27.19 -1.18
CA ASN A 44 10.55 -28.39 -0.86
C ASN A 44 9.05 -28.08 -0.83
N ASN A 45 8.24 -29.07 -1.17
CA ASN A 45 6.78 -29.00 -1.00
C ASN A 45 6.39 -29.28 0.47
N SER A 46 5.09 -29.18 0.80
CA SER A 46 4.56 -29.31 2.15
C SER A 46 4.87 -30.66 2.83
N ASN A 47 5.17 -31.71 2.07
CA ASN A 47 5.54 -33.03 2.63
C ASN A 47 7.06 -33.21 2.79
N GLY A 48 7.85 -32.17 2.57
CA GLY A 48 9.31 -32.19 2.70
C GLY A 48 10.07 -32.77 1.52
N SER A 49 9.41 -33.16 0.44
CA SER A 49 10.06 -33.61 -0.78
C SER A 49 10.44 -32.42 -1.67
N SER A 50 11.61 -32.46 -2.33
CA SER A 50 11.98 -31.44 -3.29
C SER A 50 10.95 -31.41 -4.42
N SER A 51 10.48 -30.20 -4.75
CA SER A 51 9.58 -30.00 -5.89
C SER A 51 10.28 -30.19 -7.24
N GLY A 52 11.61 -30.17 -7.26
CA GLY A 52 12.41 -30.09 -8.48
C GLY A 52 12.31 -28.73 -9.19
N GLN A 53 11.59 -27.77 -8.62
CA GLN A 53 11.37 -26.44 -9.18
C GLN A 53 12.13 -25.38 -8.37
N ARG A 54 12.58 -24.36 -9.06
CA ARG A 54 13.15 -23.19 -8.40
C ARG A 54 12.06 -22.33 -7.82
N GLY A 55 12.31 -21.76 -6.63
CA GLY A 55 11.45 -20.74 -6.07
C GLY A 55 11.34 -19.53 -6.99
N LEU A 56 10.25 -18.80 -6.91
CA LEU A 56 10.12 -17.50 -7.57
C LEU A 56 11.16 -16.53 -7.01
N THR A 57 11.53 -15.48 -7.75
CA THR A 57 12.43 -14.43 -7.23
C THR A 57 11.86 -13.74 -5.99
N GLY A 58 10.53 -13.66 -5.91
CA GLY A 58 9.79 -12.92 -4.91
C GLY A 58 9.63 -11.43 -5.25
N CYS A 59 8.48 -10.88 -4.93
CA CYS A 59 8.11 -9.51 -5.31
C CYS A 59 9.08 -8.46 -4.76
N VAL A 60 9.57 -8.62 -3.51
CA VAL A 60 10.52 -7.68 -2.89
C VAL A 60 11.85 -7.65 -3.66
N ALA A 61 12.41 -8.83 -4.01
CA ALA A 61 13.64 -8.90 -4.78
C ALA A 61 13.48 -8.30 -6.17
N THR A 62 12.35 -8.58 -6.85
CA THR A 62 12.04 -8.04 -8.18
C THR A 62 11.90 -6.51 -8.14
N THR A 63 11.20 -5.98 -7.14
CA THR A 63 11.04 -4.53 -6.92
C THR A 63 12.40 -3.84 -6.77
N LEU A 64 13.25 -4.34 -5.87
CA LEU A 64 14.57 -3.75 -5.61
C LEU A 64 15.48 -3.90 -6.84
N ALA A 65 15.47 -5.05 -7.51
CA ALA A 65 16.28 -5.29 -8.70
C ALA A 65 15.91 -4.34 -9.86
N GLN A 66 14.64 -4.03 -10.08
CA GLN A 66 14.21 -3.07 -11.10
C GLN A 66 14.67 -1.64 -10.77
N ILE A 67 14.61 -1.24 -9.49
CA ILE A 67 15.16 0.06 -9.05
C ILE A 67 16.67 0.11 -9.22
N MET A 68 17.38 -0.97 -8.89
CA MET A 68 18.83 -1.08 -9.11
C MET A 68 19.16 -0.97 -10.60
N ALA A 69 18.37 -1.59 -11.48
CA ALA A 69 18.53 -1.53 -12.93
C ALA A 69 18.32 -0.12 -13.48
N TYR A 70 17.35 0.63 -12.96
CA TYR A 70 17.12 2.03 -13.31
C TYR A 70 18.37 2.89 -13.11
N TYR A 71 19.07 2.72 -11.97
CA TYR A 71 20.30 3.43 -11.68
C TYR A 71 21.55 2.78 -12.31
N ARG A 72 21.47 1.53 -12.78
CA ARG A 72 22.63 0.69 -13.13
C ARG A 72 23.71 0.73 -12.04
N HIS A 73 23.27 0.62 -10.79
CA HIS A 73 24.09 0.76 -9.60
C HIS A 73 23.82 -0.36 -8.59
N PRO A 74 24.88 -0.83 -7.88
CA PRO A 74 26.30 -0.52 -8.05
C PRO A 74 26.98 -1.33 -9.18
N ALA A 75 28.18 -0.98 -9.55
CA ALA A 75 28.98 -1.82 -10.47
C ALA A 75 29.37 -3.16 -9.81
N LYS A 76 29.52 -3.16 -8.48
CA LYS A 76 29.83 -4.34 -7.66
C LYS A 76 29.34 -4.13 -6.23
N THR A 77 29.08 -5.21 -5.50
CA THR A 77 28.72 -5.13 -4.08
C THR A 77 29.81 -4.45 -3.27
N THR A 78 29.42 -3.53 -2.38
CA THR A 78 30.36 -2.75 -1.54
C THR A 78 30.77 -3.51 -0.28
N ALA A 79 29.86 -4.36 0.23
CA ALA A 79 30.13 -5.27 1.33
C ALA A 79 29.55 -6.65 1.06
N ALA A 80 29.93 -7.62 1.89
CA ALA A 80 29.39 -8.97 1.79
C ALA A 80 27.94 -9.03 2.26
N ILE A 81 27.10 -9.78 1.55
CA ILE A 81 25.75 -10.11 1.97
C ILE A 81 25.80 -11.49 2.65
N PRO A 82 25.38 -11.62 3.92
CA PRO A 82 25.50 -12.86 4.65
C PRO A 82 24.67 -14.00 4.06
N ALA A 83 25.16 -15.23 4.20
CA ALA A 83 24.38 -16.43 3.96
C ALA A 83 23.29 -16.55 5.03
N TYR A 84 22.17 -17.19 4.66
CA TYR A 84 21.08 -17.48 5.57
C TYR A 84 20.44 -18.83 5.26
N SER A 85 19.51 -19.27 6.08
CA SER A 85 18.68 -20.45 5.81
C SER A 85 17.22 -20.11 6.02
N PHE A 86 16.36 -20.80 5.28
CA PHE A 86 14.91 -20.75 5.46
C PHE A 86 14.33 -22.17 5.48
N THR A 87 13.17 -22.34 6.10
CA THR A 87 12.52 -23.65 6.18
C THR A 87 11.45 -23.76 5.11
N SER A 88 11.49 -24.83 4.32
CA SER A 88 10.48 -25.15 3.30
C SER A 88 10.17 -26.65 3.36
N GLY A 89 8.87 -26.98 3.48
CA GLY A 89 8.43 -28.37 3.63
C GLY A 89 9.08 -29.09 4.82
N GLY A 90 9.31 -28.38 5.93
CA GLY A 90 9.93 -28.95 7.14
C GLY A 90 11.43 -29.20 7.05
N LYS A 91 12.11 -28.73 6.00
CA LYS A 91 13.57 -28.85 5.84
C LYS A 91 14.20 -27.47 5.69
N ASP A 92 15.39 -27.32 6.26
CA ASP A 92 16.18 -26.11 6.12
C ASP A 92 16.90 -26.11 4.77
N ILE A 93 16.74 -25.01 4.04
CA ILE A 93 17.40 -24.73 2.78
C ILE A 93 18.37 -23.58 3.02
N ARG A 94 19.65 -23.84 2.76
CA ARG A 94 20.70 -22.81 2.86
C ARG A 94 20.77 -22.01 1.57
N VAL A 95 20.90 -20.69 1.70
CA VAL A 95 21.24 -19.75 0.63
C VAL A 95 22.61 -19.20 0.92
N ASP A 96 23.51 -19.36 -0.04
CA ASP A 96 24.88 -18.84 0.11
C ASP A 96 24.90 -17.33 0.06
N GLY A 97 25.83 -16.76 0.82
CA GLY A 97 26.06 -15.32 0.84
C GLY A 97 26.69 -14.83 -0.48
N VAL A 98 26.71 -13.52 -0.62
CA VAL A 98 27.36 -12.84 -1.75
C VAL A 98 28.61 -12.13 -1.23
N ALA A 99 29.77 -12.41 -1.84
CA ALA A 99 31.02 -11.78 -1.42
C ALA A 99 31.04 -10.28 -1.75
N ALA A 100 31.73 -9.47 -0.94
CA ALA A 100 32.05 -8.10 -1.29
C ALA A 100 32.86 -8.06 -2.61
N GLY A 101 32.63 -7.06 -3.43
CA GLY A 101 33.26 -6.93 -4.74
C GLY A 101 32.67 -7.82 -5.84
N THR A 102 31.56 -8.51 -5.59
CA THR A 102 30.84 -9.27 -6.63
C THR A 102 30.32 -8.30 -7.70
N THR A 103 30.77 -8.47 -8.94
CA THR A 103 30.37 -7.63 -10.08
C THR A 103 28.90 -7.87 -10.45
N ILE A 104 28.20 -6.79 -10.79
CA ILE A 104 26.86 -6.81 -11.36
C ILE A 104 26.98 -6.47 -12.85
N ASP A 105 26.50 -7.37 -13.69
CA ASP A 105 26.71 -7.33 -15.14
C ASP A 105 25.63 -6.51 -15.84
N TRP A 106 25.65 -5.19 -15.65
CA TRP A 106 24.69 -4.26 -16.26
C TRP A 106 24.68 -4.30 -17.80
N PRO A 107 25.81 -4.46 -18.52
CA PRO A 107 25.81 -4.48 -19.98
C PRO A 107 24.95 -5.60 -20.60
N HIS A 108 24.82 -6.74 -19.92
CA HIS A 108 24.01 -7.87 -20.40
C HIS A 108 22.58 -7.87 -19.85
N MET A 109 22.13 -6.80 -19.16
CA MET A 109 20.74 -6.71 -18.72
C MET A 109 19.89 -5.96 -19.75
N THR A 110 18.71 -6.51 -20.02
CA THR A 110 17.72 -5.96 -20.95
C THR A 110 16.43 -5.60 -20.23
N ASP A 111 15.65 -4.69 -20.80
CA ASP A 111 14.39 -4.23 -20.19
C ASP A 111 13.31 -5.34 -20.20
N THR A 112 13.37 -6.24 -21.17
CA THR A 112 12.43 -7.36 -21.32
C THR A 112 13.19 -8.63 -21.66
N TYR A 113 12.65 -9.79 -21.28
CA TYR A 113 13.23 -11.09 -21.57
C TYR A 113 12.24 -11.97 -22.34
N THR A 114 12.74 -12.52 -23.43
CA THR A 114 12.02 -13.45 -24.31
C THR A 114 12.87 -14.71 -24.55
N SER A 115 12.39 -15.63 -25.35
CA SER A 115 13.16 -16.82 -25.75
C SER A 115 14.38 -16.53 -26.63
N THR A 116 14.55 -15.27 -27.08
CA THR A 116 15.68 -14.86 -27.94
C THR A 116 16.86 -14.28 -27.14
N ASN A 117 16.70 -14.04 -25.85
CA ASN A 117 17.79 -13.52 -25.02
C ASN A 117 18.89 -14.57 -24.85
N THR A 118 20.15 -14.11 -24.89
CA THR A 118 21.31 -14.97 -24.75
C THR A 118 21.42 -15.58 -23.35
N ALA A 119 22.27 -16.59 -23.20
CA ALA A 119 22.51 -17.21 -21.89
C ALA A 119 23.14 -16.20 -20.91
N GLU A 120 24.03 -15.33 -21.41
CA GLU A 120 24.68 -14.27 -20.66
C GLU A 120 23.67 -13.26 -20.13
N GLU A 121 22.73 -12.81 -20.98
CA GLU A 121 21.66 -11.89 -20.58
C GLU A 121 20.75 -12.50 -19.50
N GLN A 122 20.34 -13.76 -19.71
CA GLN A 122 19.55 -14.50 -18.72
C GLN A 122 20.29 -14.70 -17.40
N GLN A 123 21.60 -14.99 -17.45
CA GLN A 123 22.42 -15.19 -16.28
C GLN A 123 22.62 -13.87 -15.51
N ALA A 124 22.82 -12.75 -16.23
CA ALA A 124 23.00 -11.43 -15.63
C ALA A 124 21.78 -11.03 -14.76
N VAL A 125 20.58 -11.12 -15.31
CA VAL A 125 19.35 -10.77 -14.55
C VAL A 125 19.09 -11.76 -13.41
N ALA A 126 19.28 -13.05 -13.63
CA ALA A 126 19.10 -14.06 -12.59
C ALA A 126 20.08 -13.85 -11.41
N ARG A 127 21.32 -13.41 -11.71
CA ARG A 127 22.32 -13.08 -10.69
C ARG A 127 21.90 -11.89 -9.87
N LEU A 128 21.40 -10.81 -10.49
CA LEU A 128 20.89 -9.65 -9.79
C LEU A 128 19.71 -10.01 -8.89
N MET A 129 18.76 -10.80 -9.39
CA MET A 129 17.63 -11.28 -8.60
C MET A 129 18.06 -12.10 -7.38
N LEU A 130 19.07 -12.96 -7.55
CA LEU A 130 19.62 -13.74 -6.42
C LEU A 130 20.31 -12.82 -5.40
N ILE A 131 21.08 -11.81 -5.84
CA ILE A 131 21.72 -10.83 -4.95
C ILE A 131 20.65 -10.10 -4.13
N ALA A 132 19.62 -9.57 -4.77
CA ALA A 132 18.51 -8.89 -4.10
C ALA A 132 17.78 -9.83 -3.14
N GLY A 133 17.45 -11.05 -3.58
CA GLY A 133 16.76 -12.05 -2.78
C GLY A 133 17.58 -12.53 -1.57
N THR A 134 18.91 -12.68 -1.73
CA THR A 134 19.81 -13.01 -0.63
C THR A 134 19.82 -11.88 0.42
N GLY A 135 19.89 -10.63 -0.05
CA GLY A 135 19.94 -9.46 0.84
C GLY A 135 18.68 -9.23 1.66
N VAL A 136 17.53 -9.60 1.12
CA VAL A 136 16.26 -9.53 1.86
C VAL A 136 15.87 -10.85 2.53
N GLN A 137 16.77 -11.82 2.59
CA GLN A 137 16.56 -13.14 3.20
C GLN A 137 15.28 -13.82 2.70
N MET A 138 15.14 -13.90 1.38
CA MET A 138 13.93 -14.41 0.73
C MET A 138 13.58 -15.84 1.16
N ASN A 139 12.36 -16.05 1.60
CA ASN A 139 11.80 -17.39 1.82
C ASN A 139 11.27 -17.89 0.47
N TYR A 140 12.09 -18.66 -0.23
CA TYR A 140 11.81 -19.12 -1.60
C TYR A 140 10.79 -20.25 -1.64
N GLY A 141 9.84 -20.15 -2.56
CA GLY A 141 8.78 -21.14 -2.74
C GLY A 141 8.01 -20.96 -4.03
N SER A 142 6.87 -21.62 -4.12
CA SER A 142 5.86 -21.36 -5.16
C SER A 142 5.25 -19.95 -5.01
N GLN A 143 5.29 -19.42 -3.81
CA GLN A 143 5.07 -18.01 -3.43
C GLN A 143 6.24 -17.63 -2.54
N SER A 144 7.15 -16.81 -3.06
CA SER A 144 8.33 -16.37 -2.33
C SER A 144 8.03 -15.07 -1.59
N ALA A 145 8.44 -14.97 -0.32
CA ALA A 145 8.14 -13.84 0.54
C ALA A 145 9.37 -13.31 1.27
N ALA A 146 9.45 -11.99 1.42
CA ALA A 146 10.45 -11.31 2.24
C ALA A 146 9.87 -10.02 2.82
N ASN A 147 10.53 -9.46 3.83
CA ASN A 147 10.16 -8.19 4.39
C ASN A 147 10.88 -7.06 3.63
N LEU A 148 10.13 -6.08 3.12
CA LEU A 148 10.69 -4.93 2.40
C LEU A 148 11.61 -4.07 3.28
N THR A 149 11.46 -4.09 4.62
CA THR A 149 12.34 -3.37 5.55
C THR A 149 13.81 -3.78 5.41
N LEU A 150 14.08 -5.03 4.99
CA LEU A 150 15.44 -5.51 4.73
C LEU A 150 16.07 -4.89 3.48
N GLY A 151 15.29 -4.23 2.63
CA GLY A 151 15.79 -3.48 1.49
C GLY A 151 16.67 -2.30 1.90
N LYS A 152 16.34 -1.61 3.01
CA LYS A 152 17.13 -0.47 3.51
C LYS A 152 18.58 -0.87 3.84
N PRO A 153 18.85 -1.84 4.74
CA PRO A 153 20.21 -2.26 5.02
C PRO A 153 20.91 -2.90 3.80
N LEU A 154 20.19 -3.65 2.96
CA LEU A 154 20.78 -4.20 1.75
C LEU A 154 21.32 -3.10 0.83
N LEU A 155 20.50 -2.13 0.47
CA LEU A 155 20.87 -1.06 -0.46
C LEU A 155 21.98 -0.18 0.13
N ARG A 156 21.84 0.28 1.37
CA ARG A 156 22.77 1.17 2.02
C ARG A 156 24.10 0.48 2.35
N ASP A 157 24.05 -0.64 3.06
CA ASP A 157 25.24 -1.22 3.69
C ASP A 157 26.01 -2.14 2.74
N CYS A 158 25.33 -2.75 1.76
CA CYS A 158 25.93 -3.74 0.87
C CYS A 158 26.03 -3.29 -0.59
N LEU A 159 25.28 -2.29 -1.01
CA LEU A 159 25.15 -1.88 -2.41
C LEU A 159 25.46 -0.40 -2.65
N GLY A 160 25.97 0.33 -1.65
CA GLY A 160 26.47 1.69 -1.82
C GLY A 160 25.42 2.72 -2.21
N TYR A 161 24.19 2.52 -1.78
CA TYR A 161 23.13 3.53 -1.87
C TYR A 161 23.25 4.53 -0.72
N ASP A 162 22.61 5.67 -0.87
CA ASP A 162 22.66 6.79 0.06
C ASP A 162 22.02 6.49 1.42
N GLU A 163 22.45 7.20 2.45
CA GLU A 163 21.91 7.06 3.80
C GLU A 163 20.51 7.64 3.96
N CYS A 164 20.05 8.49 3.01
CA CYS A 164 18.72 9.09 3.02
C CYS A 164 17.57 8.08 2.79
N ILE A 165 17.89 6.83 2.48
CA ILE A 165 16.87 5.77 2.39
C ILE A 165 16.13 5.66 3.71
N ASP A 166 14.79 5.77 3.65
CA ASP A 166 13.94 5.58 4.81
C ASP A 166 12.73 4.69 4.52
N TYR A 167 12.25 4.03 5.58
CA TYR A 167 11.11 3.15 5.53
C TYR A 167 9.93 3.79 6.26
N VAL A 168 8.84 3.98 5.55
CA VAL A 168 7.69 4.76 6.03
C VAL A 168 6.40 3.97 5.92
N TYR A 169 5.52 4.18 6.89
CA TYR A 169 4.21 3.55 6.96
C TYR A 169 3.11 4.55 6.63
N ARG A 170 2.21 4.20 5.73
CA ARG A 170 1.07 5.03 5.33
C ARG A 170 0.26 5.58 6.51
N ARG A 171 0.11 4.77 7.55
CA ARG A 171 -0.65 5.13 8.77
C ARG A 171 -0.07 6.31 9.54
N GLY A 172 1.17 6.71 9.25
CA GLY A 172 1.83 7.87 9.83
C GLY A 172 1.54 9.19 9.11
N TYR A 173 0.75 9.18 8.04
CA TYR A 173 0.53 10.33 7.15
C TYR A 173 -0.96 10.52 6.86
N SER A 174 -1.39 11.78 6.67
CA SER A 174 -2.66 12.06 6.02
C SER A 174 -2.61 11.61 4.56
N GLN A 175 -3.76 11.53 3.89
CA GLN A 175 -3.80 11.19 2.47
C GLN A 175 -2.91 12.13 1.65
N ARG A 176 -3.00 13.40 1.93
CA ARG A 176 -2.25 14.43 1.23
C ARG A 176 -0.76 14.35 1.49
N GLN A 177 -0.34 14.25 2.77
CA GLN A 177 1.07 14.11 3.13
C GLN A 177 1.68 12.87 2.46
N TRP A 178 0.94 11.77 2.38
CA TRP A 178 1.39 10.56 1.69
C TRP A 178 1.56 10.77 0.20
N THR A 179 0.59 11.41 -0.45
CA THR A 179 0.66 11.75 -1.88
C THR A 179 1.80 12.72 -2.16
N ASP A 180 1.98 13.76 -1.33
CA ASP A 180 3.09 14.72 -1.43
C ASP A 180 4.46 14.05 -1.26
N LEU A 181 4.56 13.11 -0.32
CA LEU A 181 5.79 12.36 -0.07
C LEU A 181 6.18 11.53 -1.30
N LEU A 182 5.26 10.72 -1.82
CA LEU A 182 5.52 9.88 -2.99
C LEU A 182 5.81 10.72 -4.23
N TYR A 183 5.00 11.76 -4.49
CA TYR A 183 5.24 12.68 -5.58
C TYR A 183 6.61 13.36 -5.47
N GLY A 184 7.00 13.78 -4.26
CA GLY A 184 8.29 14.44 -4.01
C GLY A 184 9.49 13.56 -4.34
N GLU A 185 9.38 12.24 -4.20
CA GLU A 185 10.40 11.29 -4.63
C GLU A 185 10.45 11.20 -6.17
N LEU A 186 9.30 11.03 -6.80
CA LEU A 186 9.21 10.91 -8.26
C LEU A 186 9.67 12.18 -8.98
N ALA A 187 9.32 13.35 -8.45
CA ALA A 187 9.76 14.64 -9.00
C ALA A 187 11.30 14.85 -8.92
N LYS A 188 11.96 14.12 -8.02
CA LYS A 188 13.43 14.07 -7.91
C LYS A 188 14.06 12.94 -8.76
N GLY A 189 13.27 12.22 -9.55
CA GLY A 189 13.73 11.08 -10.34
C GLY A 189 14.06 9.84 -9.48
N ARG A 190 13.45 9.70 -8.31
CA ARG A 190 13.66 8.57 -7.41
C ARG A 190 12.45 7.64 -7.40
N PRO A 191 12.55 6.44 -8.01
CA PRO A 191 11.49 5.45 -7.92
C PRO A 191 11.35 4.93 -6.49
N VAL A 192 10.13 4.59 -6.10
CA VAL A 192 9.77 4.18 -4.75
C VAL A 192 9.51 2.67 -4.73
N ALA A 193 10.18 1.93 -3.85
CA ALA A 193 9.80 0.56 -3.55
C ALA A 193 8.61 0.58 -2.60
N TYR A 194 7.49 0.06 -3.06
CA TYR A 194 6.21 0.12 -2.37
C TYR A 194 5.71 -1.28 -2.02
N ARG A 195 5.05 -1.40 -0.89
CA ARG A 195 4.40 -2.64 -0.49
C ARG A 195 3.03 -2.33 0.08
N ALA A 196 2.07 -3.19 -0.20
CA ALA A 196 0.75 -3.13 0.41
C ALA A 196 0.12 -4.53 0.50
N ASP A 197 -0.86 -4.67 1.39
CA ASP A 197 -1.63 -5.89 1.54
C ASP A 197 -2.97 -5.79 0.82
N SER A 198 -3.40 -6.93 0.31
CA SER A 198 -4.77 -7.23 -0.08
C SER A 198 -5.38 -8.22 0.93
N PRO A 199 -6.69 -8.49 0.91
CA PRO A 199 -7.30 -9.49 1.78
C PRO A 199 -6.70 -10.90 1.71
N THR A 200 -5.95 -11.21 0.66
CA THR A 200 -5.42 -12.56 0.42
C THR A 200 -3.88 -12.61 0.39
N GLY A 201 -3.19 -11.48 0.57
CA GLY A 201 -1.73 -11.45 0.67
C GLY A 201 -1.15 -10.09 0.35
N GLY A 202 0.13 -9.93 0.71
CA GLY A 202 0.91 -8.73 0.41
C GLY A 202 1.62 -8.83 -0.93
N HIS A 203 1.92 -7.66 -1.51
CA HIS A 203 2.73 -7.54 -2.71
C HIS A 203 3.64 -6.32 -2.64
N ALA A 204 4.87 -6.45 -3.13
CA ALA A 204 5.80 -5.36 -3.32
C ALA A 204 5.94 -5.05 -4.82
N PHE A 205 6.00 -3.77 -5.16
CA PHE A 205 6.05 -3.25 -6.53
C PHE A 205 6.73 -1.89 -6.56
N VAL A 206 6.95 -1.35 -7.75
CA VAL A 206 7.56 -0.02 -7.90
C VAL A 206 6.48 1.02 -8.22
N ILE A 207 6.57 2.16 -7.54
CA ILE A 207 5.87 3.39 -7.96
C ILE A 207 6.93 4.28 -8.60
N ASP A 208 6.72 4.66 -9.87
CA ASP A 208 7.76 5.30 -10.66
C ASP A 208 7.27 6.41 -11.60
N GLY A 209 6.01 6.79 -11.52
CA GLY A 209 5.47 7.89 -12.32
C GLY A 209 4.23 8.53 -11.69
N TYR A 210 3.82 9.68 -12.19
CA TYR A 210 2.70 10.44 -11.69
C TYR A 210 2.00 11.22 -12.80
N ASP A 211 0.68 11.23 -12.82
CA ASP A 211 -0.12 12.04 -13.74
C ASP A 211 -0.81 13.23 -13.05
N SER A 212 -1.39 14.11 -13.86
CA SER A 212 -2.10 15.31 -13.39
C SER A 212 -3.40 15.00 -12.64
N ASP A 213 -3.88 13.75 -12.67
CA ASP A 213 -5.13 13.30 -12.06
C ASP A 213 -4.93 12.60 -10.71
N ASP A 214 -3.77 12.78 -10.08
CA ASP A 214 -3.36 12.09 -8.84
C ASP A 214 -3.30 10.56 -8.99
N LEU A 215 -2.94 10.07 -10.19
CA LEU A 215 -2.65 8.68 -10.42
C LEU A 215 -1.14 8.45 -10.41
N PHE A 216 -0.73 7.39 -9.76
CA PHE A 216 0.66 6.95 -9.71
C PHE A 216 0.88 5.80 -10.67
N HIS A 217 1.95 5.86 -11.46
CA HIS A 217 2.35 4.73 -12.29
C HIS A 217 2.93 3.63 -11.41
N VAL A 218 2.48 2.41 -11.66
CA VAL A 218 2.88 1.21 -10.94
C VAL A 218 3.46 0.21 -11.92
N ASN A 219 4.68 -0.25 -11.64
CA ASN A 219 5.27 -1.42 -12.24
C ASN A 219 5.13 -2.59 -11.25
N TRP A 220 4.24 -3.52 -11.56
CA TRP A 220 3.88 -4.62 -10.66
C TRP A 220 4.95 -5.71 -10.55
N GLY A 221 5.96 -5.73 -11.40
CA GLY A 221 6.93 -6.82 -11.45
C GLY A 221 6.35 -8.12 -12.01
N TRP A 222 5.37 -8.02 -12.91
CA TRP A 222 4.67 -9.14 -13.55
C TRP A 222 4.93 -9.22 -15.06
N GLY A 223 6.08 -8.76 -15.51
CA GLY A 223 6.45 -8.77 -16.92
C GLY A 223 5.73 -7.71 -17.73
N GLY A 224 5.48 -6.55 -17.17
CA GLY A 224 4.72 -5.46 -17.79
C GLY A 224 3.20 -5.66 -17.75
N LYS A 225 2.75 -6.81 -17.23
CA LYS A 225 1.31 -7.09 -17.15
C LYS A 225 0.66 -6.21 -16.10
N SER A 226 -0.41 -5.53 -16.48
CA SER A 226 -1.18 -4.60 -15.64
C SER A 226 -0.41 -3.34 -15.22
N ASP A 227 0.80 -3.10 -15.69
CA ASP A 227 1.49 -1.83 -15.43
C ASP A 227 0.65 -0.66 -15.95
N GLY A 228 0.63 0.43 -15.22
CA GLY A 228 -0.19 1.59 -15.55
C GLY A 228 -0.40 2.55 -14.40
N PHE A 229 -1.36 3.46 -14.56
CA PHE A 229 -1.65 4.52 -13.59
C PHE A 229 -2.81 4.15 -12.67
N PHE A 230 -2.58 4.25 -11.36
CA PHE A 230 -3.52 3.84 -10.32
C PHE A 230 -3.67 4.89 -9.23
N ARG A 231 -4.87 4.93 -8.62
CA ARG A 231 -5.05 5.67 -7.36
C ARG A 231 -4.39 4.91 -6.23
N ILE A 232 -3.53 5.60 -5.48
CA ILE A 232 -2.78 5.01 -4.38
C ILE A 232 -3.67 4.40 -3.28
N GLY A 233 -4.91 4.87 -3.15
CA GLY A 233 -5.85 4.35 -2.16
C GLY A 233 -6.55 3.05 -2.58
N SER A 234 -6.51 2.67 -3.86
CA SER A 234 -7.19 1.46 -4.33
C SER A 234 -6.23 0.43 -4.93
N LEU A 235 -5.21 0.85 -5.67
CA LEU A 235 -4.17 -0.01 -6.28
C LEU A 235 -4.74 -1.33 -6.83
N TYR A 236 -5.80 -1.19 -7.60
CA TYR A 236 -6.55 -2.31 -8.13
C TYR A 236 -5.99 -2.72 -9.50
N SER A 237 -5.38 -3.90 -9.57
CA SER A 237 -5.02 -4.53 -10.84
C SER A 237 -6.20 -5.37 -11.34
N ALA A 238 -6.63 -5.15 -12.58
CA ALA A 238 -7.73 -5.93 -13.19
C ALA A 238 -7.35 -7.39 -13.48
N GLU A 239 -6.05 -7.70 -13.45
CA GLU A 239 -5.49 -8.99 -13.77
C GLU A 239 -4.73 -9.57 -12.57
N PRO A 240 -4.85 -10.86 -12.29
CA PRO A 240 -4.04 -11.51 -11.27
C PRO A 240 -2.58 -11.57 -11.73
N GLY A 241 -1.66 -11.17 -10.86
CA GLY A 241 -0.23 -11.36 -11.10
C GLY A 241 0.22 -12.80 -10.91
N ALA A 242 1.51 -13.06 -11.14
CA ALA A 242 2.10 -14.38 -11.02
C ALA A 242 1.92 -15.03 -9.63
N GLU A 243 1.72 -14.23 -8.61
CA GLU A 243 1.55 -14.63 -7.20
C GLU A 243 0.16 -14.32 -6.62
N SER A 244 -0.70 -13.62 -7.37
CA SER A 244 -2.02 -13.19 -6.88
C SER A 244 -3.11 -14.14 -7.34
N THR A 245 -3.74 -14.81 -6.41
CA THR A 245 -5.01 -15.52 -6.61
C THR A 245 -6.22 -14.59 -6.46
N ASN A 246 -5.98 -13.28 -6.39
CA ASN A 246 -6.96 -12.28 -6.02
C ASN A 246 -7.69 -11.69 -7.21
N PHE A 247 -8.85 -12.19 -7.45
CA PHE A 247 -9.86 -11.47 -8.23
C PHE A 247 -10.56 -10.47 -7.30
N GLY A 248 -10.37 -9.19 -7.55
CA GLY A 248 -11.29 -8.18 -7.08
C GLY A 248 -10.96 -7.40 -5.80
N SER A 249 -9.77 -7.50 -5.23
CA SER A 249 -9.37 -6.62 -4.13
C SER A 249 -8.04 -5.93 -4.43
N GLY A 250 -8.01 -4.61 -4.31
CA GLY A 250 -6.79 -3.84 -4.50
C GLY A 250 -5.83 -3.98 -3.30
N TYR A 251 -4.58 -3.57 -3.50
CA TYR A 251 -3.56 -3.51 -2.46
C TYR A 251 -3.72 -2.20 -1.65
N ALA A 252 -4.76 -2.13 -0.84
CA ALA A 252 -5.16 -0.94 -0.11
C ALA A 252 -4.80 -0.96 1.39
N TYR A 253 -4.36 -2.12 1.92
CA TYR A 253 -4.08 -2.31 3.34
C TYR A 253 -2.60 -2.18 3.65
N GLU A 254 -2.27 -1.76 4.89
CA GLU A 254 -0.91 -1.74 5.44
C GLU A 254 0.13 -1.25 4.41
N GLN A 255 -0.19 -0.14 3.76
CA GLN A 255 0.69 0.45 2.74
C GLN A 255 1.97 0.97 3.39
N GLU A 256 3.10 0.67 2.76
CA GLU A 256 4.43 0.98 3.22
C GLU A 256 5.32 1.32 2.02
N ALA A 257 6.35 2.13 2.25
CA ALA A 257 7.27 2.52 1.20
C ALA A 257 8.72 2.60 1.70
N LEU A 258 9.64 2.22 0.83
CA LEU A 258 11.06 2.53 0.95
C LEU A 258 11.34 3.68 0.00
N ILE A 259 11.66 4.83 0.55
CA ILE A 259 11.88 6.11 -0.14
C ILE A 259 13.34 6.56 -0.02
N GLY A 260 13.73 7.62 -0.73
CA GLY A 260 15.10 8.13 -0.71
C GLY A 260 16.09 7.21 -1.43
N ILE A 261 15.62 6.30 -2.29
CA ILE A 261 16.50 5.36 -2.97
C ILE A 261 17.25 6.08 -4.07
N MET A 262 18.54 6.29 -3.86
CA MET A 262 19.48 6.87 -4.84
C MET A 262 20.90 6.35 -4.58
N PRO A 263 21.77 6.26 -5.59
CA PRO A 263 23.18 5.99 -5.39
C PRO A 263 23.80 7.02 -4.44
N ASN A 264 24.72 6.58 -3.57
CA ASN A 264 25.46 7.51 -2.72
C ASN A 264 26.36 8.39 -3.59
N ASP A 265 26.16 9.70 -3.56
CA ASP A 265 26.91 10.69 -4.32
C ASP A 265 28.07 11.31 -3.49
N GLY A 266 28.27 10.86 -2.26
CA GLY A 266 29.28 11.35 -1.32
C GLY A 266 28.91 12.68 -0.66
N VAL A 267 27.72 13.19 -0.92
CA VAL A 267 27.16 14.33 -0.21
C VAL A 267 26.34 13.80 0.95
N ASP A 268 26.63 14.25 2.18
CA ASP A 268 25.73 14.00 3.31
C ASP A 268 24.41 14.72 3.02
N SER A 269 23.48 14.01 2.39
CA SER A 269 22.14 14.52 2.09
C SER A 269 21.35 14.85 3.35
N GLY A 270 21.99 14.71 4.50
CA GLY A 270 21.47 14.86 5.85
C GLY A 270 20.14 14.14 5.92
N THR A 271 19.98 13.20 6.77
CA THR A 271 18.72 12.51 6.95
C THR A 271 17.60 13.55 7.06
N ASP A 272 17.01 13.93 5.93
CA ASP A 272 15.71 14.62 5.96
C ASP A 272 14.75 13.57 6.49
N VAL A 273 14.89 13.37 7.83
CA VAL A 273 14.23 12.28 8.55
C VAL A 273 12.76 12.50 8.35
N THR A 274 12.18 11.72 7.48
CA THR A 274 10.74 11.63 7.27
C THR A 274 10.04 11.11 8.53
N ALA A 275 10.81 10.58 9.49
CA ALA A 275 10.30 10.18 10.79
C ALA A 275 9.72 11.38 11.54
N HIS A 276 8.41 11.37 11.72
CA HIS A 276 7.68 12.38 12.48
C HIS A 276 6.60 11.73 13.35
N PRO A 277 6.22 12.37 14.48
CA PRO A 277 5.12 11.89 15.30
C PRO A 277 3.78 12.12 14.60
N THR A 278 2.90 11.15 14.70
CA THR A 278 1.49 11.26 14.29
C THR A 278 0.63 11.53 15.53
N ALA A 279 -0.30 12.45 15.45
CA ALA A 279 -1.31 12.68 16.49
C ALA A 279 -2.43 11.66 16.35
N ARG A 280 -2.38 10.56 17.13
CA ARG A 280 -3.33 9.45 17.00
C ARG A 280 -4.67 9.72 17.68
N TYR A 281 -4.64 10.34 18.85
CA TYR A 281 -5.82 10.67 19.63
C TYR A 281 -5.74 12.09 20.16
N ILE A 282 -6.83 12.82 19.98
CA ILE A 282 -7.00 14.15 20.57
C ILE A 282 -8.23 14.11 21.49
N LYS A 283 -8.07 14.57 22.72
CA LYS A 283 -9.15 14.66 23.71
C LYS A 283 -9.20 16.06 24.29
N VAL A 284 -10.39 16.53 24.60
CA VAL A 284 -10.61 17.82 25.27
C VAL A 284 -11.31 17.61 26.61
N SER A 285 -10.88 18.35 27.63
CA SER A 285 -11.49 18.35 28.96
C SER A 285 -11.30 19.72 29.60
N GLY A 286 -12.40 20.46 29.86
CA GLY A 286 -12.33 21.84 30.29
C GLY A 286 -11.56 22.67 29.26
N ASN A 287 -10.51 23.36 29.72
CA ASN A 287 -9.60 24.13 28.86
C ASN A 287 -8.29 23.37 28.50
N THR A 288 -8.30 22.06 28.62
CA THR A 288 -7.11 21.23 28.35
C THR A 288 -7.31 20.36 27.14
N VAL A 289 -6.31 20.34 26.24
CA VAL A 289 -6.19 19.45 25.09
C VAL A 289 -5.13 18.39 25.40
N SER A 290 -5.49 17.13 25.33
CA SER A 290 -4.56 16.00 25.46
C SER A 290 -4.35 15.36 24.09
N ILE A 291 -3.09 15.22 23.67
CA ILE A 291 -2.69 14.67 22.38
C ILE A 291 -1.82 13.45 22.63
N THR A 292 -2.16 12.32 22.03
CA THR A 292 -1.31 11.14 22.01
C THR A 292 -0.49 11.12 20.72
N PHE A 293 0.80 11.38 20.87
CA PHE A 293 1.78 11.31 19.79
C PHE A 293 2.30 9.87 19.66
N THR A 294 2.27 9.31 18.48
CA THR A 294 2.71 7.97 18.17
C THR A 294 3.78 8.00 17.09
N ASN A 295 4.79 7.16 17.21
CA ASN A 295 5.79 6.97 16.18
C ASN A 295 5.43 5.74 15.31
N PHE A 296 5.03 6.00 14.06
CA PHE A 296 4.79 4.97 13.05
C PHE A 296 5.94 4.86 12.03
N SER A 297 7.05 5.55 12.25
CA SER A 297 8.23 5.42 11.37
C SER A 297 9.12 4.24 11.76
N GLY A 298 10.01 3.86 10.86
CA GLY A 298 11.01 2.82 11.10
C GLY A 298 12.18 3.25 11.98
N ALA A 299 12.23 4.53 12.43
CA ALA A 299 13.33 5.09 13.20
C ALA A 299 12.84 5.68 14.53
N THR A 300 13.73 5.77 15.53
CA THR A 300 13.43 6.48 16.78
C THR A 300 13.27 7.97 16.53
N ILE A 301 12.18 8.55 17.04
CA ILE A 301 11.91 9.99 17.00
C ILE A 301 12.47 10.66 18.25
N ILE A 302 13.32 11.68 18.05
CA ILE A 302 13.80 12.61 19.08
C ILE A 302 13.45 14.02 18.61
N GLN A 303 12.24 14.47 18.97
CA GLN A 303 11.65 15.72 18.48
C GLN A 303 10.86 16.41 19.59
N GLN A 304 10.25 17.54 19.27
CA GLN A 304 9.23 18.18 20.09
C GLN A 304 7.86 17.91 19.47
N GLY A 305 6.88 17.59 20.32
CA GLY A 305 5.46 17.59 19.96
C GLY A 305 4.75 18.72 20.69
N GLY A 306 3.78 19.33 20.07
CA GLY A 306 3.10 20.49 20.65
C GLY A 306 1.69 20.69 20.12
N ILE A 307 1.12 21.82 20.54
CA ILE A 307 -0.14 22.33 20.02
C ILE A 307 0.07 23.78 19.54
N ALA A 308 -0.46 24.12 18.38
CA ALA A 308 -0.33 25.45 17.79
C ALA A 308 -1.68 25.98 17.27
N ILE A 309 -1.82 27.28 17.19
CA ILE A 309 -2.87 27.93 16.42
C ILE A 309 -2.49 27.85 14.94
N ALA A 310 -3.38 27.31 14.11
CA ALA A 310 -3.25 27.36 12.66
C ALA A 310 -3.93 28.64 12.16
N GLN A 311 -3.14 29.54 11.58
CA GLN A 311 -3.61 30.78 10.98
C GLN A 311 -4.18 30.53 9.57
N ALA A 312 -4.98 31.48 9.07
CA ALA A 312 -5.56 31.37 7.72
C ALA A 312 -4.52 31.35 6.59
N ASP A 313 -3.35 31.93 6.80
CA ASP A 313 -2.22 31.93 5.87
C ASP A 313 -1.35 30.67 5.96
N GLY A 314 -1.73 29.72 6.82
CA GLY A 314 -1.00 28.46 7.05
C GLY A 314 0.14 28.56 8.07
N THR A 315 0.39 29.74 8.64
CA THR A 315 1.37 29.88 9.72
C THR A 315 0.91 29.21 11.00
N LEU A 316 1.86 28.73 11.81
CA LEU A 316 1.61 28.01 13.05
C LEU A 316 2.19 28.81 14.23
N SER A 317 1.32 29.18 15.18
CA SER A 317 1.71 29.86 16.41
C SER A 317 1.61 28.90 17.59
N THR A 318 2.75 28.42 18.10
CA THR A 318 2.81 27.38 19.13
C THR A 318 2.34 27.91 20.48
N LEU A 319 1.44 27.17 21.12
CA LEU A 319 0.92 27.45 22.46
C LEU A 319 1.65 26.69 23.57
N GLY A 320 2.27 25.57 23.22
CA GLY A 320 3.02 24.72 24.13
C GLY A 320 3.63 23.51 23.44
N SER A 321 4.69 22.98 24.04
CA SER A 321 5.38 21.81 23.51
C SER A 321 5.96 20.93 24.62
N THR A 322 6.30 19.69 24.26
CA THR A 322 6.99 18.70 25.09
C THR A 322 8.00 17.95 24.27
N ALA A 323 9.08 17.50 24.90
CA ALA A 323 10.02 16.59 24.25
C ALA A 323 9.37 15.22 24.00
N LEU A 324 9.57 14.70 22.81
CA LEU A 324 9.18 13.36 22.41
C LEU A 324 10.43 12.52 22.18
N TRP A 325 10.47 11.37 22.85
CA TRP A 325 11.44 10.32 22.60
C TRP A 325 10.63 9.03 22.39
N LEU A 326 10.44 8.66 21.13
CA LEU A 326 9.52 7.59 20.75
C LEU A 326 10.24 6.57 19.87
N ASN A 327 10.40 5.36 20.36
CA ASN A 327 10.76 4.23 19.52
C ASN A 327 9.60 3.88 18.57
N THR A 328 9.87 3.11 17.54
CA THR A 328 8.84 2.63 16.59
C THR A 328 7.68 1.98 17.34
N ASN A 329 6.46 2.38 17.02
CA ASN A 329 5.19 1.94 17.64
C ASN A 329 4.99 2.35 19.11
N TYR A 330 5.87 3.18 19.68
CA TYR A 330 5.65 3.76 21.00
C TYR A 330 4.85 5.05 20.91
N GLU A 331 4.15 5.36 21.99
CA GLU A 331 3.31 6.56 22.11
C GLU A 331 3.57 7.31 23.40
N LYS A 332 3.30 8.62 23.38
CA LYS A 332 3.32 9.52 24.54
C LYS A 332 2.15 10.46 24.48
N THR A 333 1.36 10.50 25.55
CA THR A 333 0.31 11.51 25.71
C THR A 333 0.87 12.74 26.40
N ALA A 334 0.59 13.91 25.83
CA ALA A 334 0.89 15.22 26.41
C ALA A 334 -0.39 16.04 26.52
N SER A 335 -0.49 16.83 27.58
CA SER A 335 -1.65 17.69 27.86
C SER A 335 -1.24 19.16 27.87
N PHE A 336 -2.01 19.99 27.19
CA PHE A 336 -1.78 21.40 27.02
C PHE A 336 -2.98 22.20 27.53
N THR A 337 -2.77 23.05 28.52
CA THR A 337 -3.81 23.94 29.02
C THR A 337 -3.86 25.20 28.18
N ILE A 338 -4.99 25.45 27.54
CA ILE A 338 -5.21 26.60 26.67
C ILE A 338 -5.62 27.80 27.56
N LYS A 339 -4.81 28.84 27.52
CA LYS A 339 -5.00 30.08 28.30
C LYS A 339 -4.31 31.26 27.64
N GLY A 340 -4.70 32.46 28.04
CA GLY A 340 -4.03 33.71 27.61
C GLY A 340 -4.34 34.12 26.17
N LEU A 341 -5.35 33.53 25.55
CA LEU A 341 -5.84 33.96 24.24
C LEU A 341 -6.84 35.08 24.39
N ALA A 342 -6.82 36.03 23.45
CA ALA A 342 -7.84 37.08 23.34
C ALA A 342 -9.19 36.47 22.96
N ASP A 343 -10.26 37.20 23.13
CA ASP A 343 -11.59 36.77 22.68
C ASP A 343 -11.57 36.52 21.16
N GLY A 344 -12.11 35.40 20.76
CA GLY A 344 -12.07 34.97 19.37
C GLY A 344 -12.26 33.46 19.21
N THR A 345 -12.16 33.00 17.96
CA THR A 345 -12.26 31.58 17.57
C THR A 345 -10.95 31.14 16.95
N TYR A 346 -10.40 30.07 17.47
CA TYR A 346 -9.08 29.57 17.08
C TYR A 346 -9.15 28.10 16.65
N ARG A 347 -8.39 27.77 15.63
CA ARG A 347 -8.13 26.36 15.22
C ARG A 347 -6.79 25.94 15.83
N LEU A 348 -6.83 24.97 16.75
CA LEU A 348 -5.65 24.41 17.40
C LEU A 348 -5.31 23.06 16.79
N VAL A 349 -4.07 22.89 16.35
CA VAL A 349 -3.60 21.68 15.67
C VAL A 349 -2.42 21.05 16.38
N PRO A 350 -2.31 19.71 16.39
CA PRO A 350 -1.09 19.03 16.81
C PRO A 350 0.06 19.36 15.86
N VAL A 351 1.23 19.65 16.44
CA VAL A 351 2.42 20.02 15.67
C VAL A 351 3.66 19.31 16.19
N TYR A 352 4.68 19.22 15.35
CA TYR A 352 6.00 18.75 15.73
C TYR A 352 7.11 19.65 15.19
N SER A 353 8.29 19.58 15.79
CA SER A 353 9.49 20.26 15.36
C SER A 353 10.73 19.49 15.80
N ARG A 354 11.87 19.69 15.15
CA ARG A 354 13.17 19.21 15.65
C ARG A 354 13.46 19.80 17.02
N MET A 355 14.15 19.04 17.87
CA MET A 355 14.61 19.57 19.18
C MET A 355 15.41 20.85 18.98
N GLY A 356 15.00 21.90 19.70
CA GLY A 356 15.64 23.21 19.67
C GLY A 356 15.35 24.07 18.43
N ALA A 357 14.55 23.59 17.47
CA ALA A 357 14.10 24.38 16.31
C ALA A 357 12.71 24.98 16.56
N ASN A 358 12.42 26.10 15.88
CA ASN A 358 11.10 26.76 15.89
C ASN A 358 10.36 26.56 14.54
N ALA A 359 10.79 25.60 13.73
CA ALA A 359 10.15 25.26 12.47
C ALA A 359 9.09 24.17 12.72
N TRP A 360 7.88 24.61 13.03
CA TRP A 360 6.77 23.71 13.35
C TRP A 360 6.08 23.21 12.10
N LYS A 361 5.72 21.92 12.12
CA LYS A 361 4.95 21.24 11.07
C LYS A 361 3.72 20.58 11.70
N PRO A 362 2.58 20.48 11.02
CA PRO A 362 1.41 19.78 11.55
C PRO A 362 1.68 18.26 11.58
N CYS A 363 1.16 17.61 12.64
CA CYS A 363 1.23 16.14 12.75
C CYS A 363 0.21 15.41 11.86
N GLY A 364 -0.78 16.10 11.33
CA GLY A 364 -1.86 15.56 10.51
C GLY A 364 -2.49 16.64 9.64
N GLU A 365 -3.70 16.39 9.16
CA GLU A 365 -4.41 17.29 8.26
C GLU A 365 -5.06 18.46 9.03
N VAL A 366 -4.54 19.66 8.81
CA VAL A 366 -4.99 20.88 9.51
C VAL A 366 -6.49 21.18 9.28
N ALA A 367 -7.03 20.75 8.16
CA ALA A 367 -8.42 20.99 7.80
C ALA A 367 -9.41 20.13 8.62
N THR A 368 -9.00 18.94 9.03
CA THR A 368 -9.88 17.92 9.62
C THR A 368 -9.44 17.46 11.02
N GLU A 369 -8.18 17.63 11.37
CA GLU A 369 -7.61 17.16 12.64
C GLU A 369 -7.23 18.32 13.55
N TYR A 370 -8.23 19.00 14.11
CA TYR A 370 -8.03 20.17 14.96
C TYR A 370 -8.97 20.20 16.17
N VAL A 371 -8.66 21.07 17.11
CA VAL A 371 -9.55 21.47 18.20
C VAL A 371 -10.02 22.89 17.93
N LEU A 372 -11.32 23.13 18.00
CA LEU A 372 -11.90 24.47 17.97
C LEU A 372 -11.86 25.05 19.40
N ALA A 373 -11.20 26.19 19.57
CA ALA A 373 -11.19 26.96 20.81
C ALA A 373 -11.98 28.25 20.61
N VAL A 374 -13.03 28.43 21.37
CA VAL A 374 -13.81 29.69 21.44
C VAL A 374 -13.48 30.36 22.76
N VAL A 375 -12.98 31.59 22.69
CA VAL A 375 -12.66 32.41 23.85
C VAL A 375 -13.63 33.60 23.89
N GLN A 376 -14.34 33.74 25.02
CA GLN A 376 -15.29 34.84 25.24
C GLN A 376 -15.21 35.29 26.70
N GLY A 377 -14.92 36.57 26.91
CA GLY A 377 -14.74 37.13 28.26
C GLY A 377 -13.65 36.42 29.06
N GLY A 378 -12.59 35.96 28.39
CA GLY A 378 -11.50 35.20 28.98
C GLY A 378 -11.81 33.73 29.30
N GLN A 379 -13.05 33.26 29.05
CA GLN A 379 -13.42 31.84 29.18
C GLN A 379 -13.11 31.09 27.91
N VAL A 380 -12.47 29.94 28.05
CA VAL A 380 -12.10 29.05 26.92
C VAL A 380 -13.07 27.87 26.87
N THR A 381 -13.73 27.71 25.73
CA THR A 381 -14.53 26.50 25.41
C THR A 381 -13.84 25.73 24.30
N LEU A 382 -13.55 24.44 24.53
CA LEU A 382 -12.90 23.57 23.57
C LEU A 382 -13.90 22.53 23.04
N SER A 383 -13.86 22.30 21.74
CA SER A 383 -14.53 21.18 21.09
C SER A 383 -13.61 20.54 20.07
N LEU A 384 -13.76 19.23 19.86
CA LEU A 384 -13.07 18.60 18.74
C LEU A 384 -13.60 19.20 17.45
N GLY A 385 -12.70 19.44 16.51
CA GLY A 385 -13.06 19.83 15.15
C GLY A 385 -14.02 18.83 14.53
N PRO A 386 -14.71 19.20 13.45
CA PRO A 386 -15.70 18.32 12.86
C PRO A 386 -15.03 17.00 12.46
N ALA A 387 -15.43 15.94 13.16
CA ALA A 387 -15.11 14.59 12.74
C ALA A 387 -15.66 14.39 11.33
N ASP A 388 -14.85 13.81 10.47
CA ASP A 388 -15.21 13.31 9.15
C ASP A 388 -16.32 14.11 8.42
N GLN A 389 -15.93 15.13 7.68
CA GLN A 389 -16.81 15.90 6.78
C GLN A 389 -16.88 15.31 5.36
N SER A 390 -16.41 14.09 5.18
CA SER A 390 -16.52 13.43 3.90
C SER A 390 -17.97 13.04 3.61
N ALA A 391 -18.40 13.26 2.39
CA ALA A 391 -19.71 12.87 1.88
C ALA A 391 -19.55 11.70 0.90
N VAL A 392 -19.11 10.56 1.44
CA VAL A 392 -18.88 9.33 0.68
C VAL A 392 -20.21 8.65 0.37
N THR A 393 -20.39 8.31 -0.90
CA THR A 393 -21.56 7.52 -1.36
C THR A 393 -21.13 6.48 -2.39
N VAL A 394 -21.91 5.42 -2.53
CA VAL A 394 -21.73 4.43 -3.59
C VAL A 394 -22.43 4.93 -4.85
N LYS A 395 -21.65 5.16 -5.91
CA LYS A 395 -22.12 5.58 -7.23
C LYS A 395 -22.61 4.40 -8.07
N SER A 396 -21.90 3.26 -8.00
CA SER A 396 -22.29 2.05 -8.73
C SER A 396 -21.83 0.79 -8.01
N TRP A 397 -22.54 -0.30 -8.29
CA TRP A 397 -22.30 -1.64 -7.79
C TRP A 397 -22.08 -2.58 -8.97
N ALA A 398 -21.10 -3.46 -8.87
CA ALA A 398 -20.87 -4.51 -9.85
C ALA A 398 -20.50 -5.81 -9.13
N MET A 399 -21.23 -6.84 -9.41
CA MET A 399 -20.93 -8.21 -9.00
C MET A 399 -20.64 -9.04 -10.24
N THR A 400 -19.57 -9.81 -10.19
CA THR A 400 -19.16 -10.68 -11.29
C THR A 400 -19.10 -12.11 -10.77
N GLY A 401 -19.58 -13.05 -11.57
CA GLY A 401 -19.55 -14.47 -11.24
C GLY A 401 -20.92 -15.08 -10.95
N ASN A 402 -20.92 -16.32 -10.55
CA ASN A 402 -22.13 -17.07 -10.23
C ASN A 402 -22.66 -16.67 -8.85
N LEU A 403 -23.82 -16.04 -8.79
CA LEU A 403 -24.45 -15.56 -7.56
C LEU A 403 -25.10 -16.73 -6.78
N ALA A 404 -24.28 -17.62 -6.25
CA ALA A 404 -24.70 -18.85 -5.61
C ALA A 404 -24.21 -18.98 -4.16
N THR A 405 -24.88 -19.85 -3.40
CA THR A 405 -24.50 -20.19 -2.03
C THR A 405 -23.11 -20.84 -1.98
N ASN A 406 -22.41 -20.60 -0.88
CA ASN A 406 -21.06 -21.14 -0.60
C ASN A 406 -19.96 -20.74 -1.60
N VAL A 407 -20.26 -19.84 -2.53
CA VAL A 407 -19.28 -19.23 -3.45
C VAL A 407 -18.92 -17.82 -2.94
N GLN A 408 -17.63 -17.50 -2.95
CA GLN A 408 -17.17 -16.15 -2.63
C GLN A 408 -17.68 -15.18 -3.71
N GLN A 409 -18.45 -14.18 -3.30
CA GLN A 409 -19.02 -13.18 -4.20
C GLN A 409 -18.09 -11.97 -4.25
N PRO A 410 -17.38 -11.71 -5.36
CA PRO A 410 -16.63 -10.47 -5.53
C PRO A 410 -17.59 -9.33 -5.83
N LEU A 411 -17.43 -8.24 -5.09
CA LEU A 411 -18.23 -7.03 -5.20
C LEU A 411 -17.32 -5.85 -5.48
N ARG A 412 -17.47 -5.21 -6.63
CA ARG A 412 -16.84 -3.93 -6.96
C ARG A 412 -17.83 -2.81 -6.74
N VAL A 413 -17.40 -1.78 -6.04
CA VAL A 413 -18.17 -0.57 -5.86
C VAL A 413 -17.38 0.62 -6.37
N THR A 414 -18.02 1.52 -7.11
CA THR A 414 -17.47 2.83 -7.39
C THR A 414 -17.99 3.77 -6.33
N LEU A 415 -17.07 4.36 -5.58
CA LEU A 415 -17.34 5.34 -4.53
C LEU A 415 -17.09 6.73 -5.07
N THR A 416 -17.91 7.69 -4.69
CA THR A 416 -17.67 9.11 -4.89
C THR A 416 -17.67 9.83 -3.56
N ASN A 417 -16.90 10.90 -3.45
CA ASN A 417 -16.83 11.72 -2.25
C ASN A 417 -16.97 13.20 -2.64
N THR A 418 -18.03 13.85 -2.22
CA THR A 418 -18.29 15.27 -2.50
C THR A 418 -17.95 16.18 -1.32
N GLY A 419 -17.57 15.60 -0.17
CA GLY A 419 -17.11 16.32 1.01
C GLY A 419 -15.59 16.42 1.10
N SER A 420 -15.06 16.61 2.31
CA SER A 420 -13.62 16.57 2.57
C SER A 420 -13.04 15.19 2.26
N GLU A 421 -11.73 15.13 2.00
CA GLU A 421 -11.05 13.85 1.77
C GLU A 421 -11.36 12.83 2.88
N TYR A 422 -11.61 11.59 2.48
CA TYR A 422 -11.78 10.47 3.39
C TYR A 422 -10.61 9.51 3.25
N TYR A 423 -9.92 9.26 4.35
CA TYR A 423 -8.96 8.18 4.47
C TYR A 423 -9.34 7.32 5.67
N GLY A 424 -9.75 6.09 5.42
CA GLY A 424 -10.23 5.23 6.49
C GLY A 424 -10.62 3.84 6.00
N MET A 425 -11.20 3.08 6.93
CA MET A 425 -11.68 1.74 6.66
C MET A 425 -13.15 1.80 6.22
N LEU A 426 -13.47 1.14 5.12
CA LEU A 426 -14.83 0.82 4.74
C LEU A 426 -15.11 -0.67 4.95
N TYR A 427 -16.32 -0.99 5.37
CA TYR A 427 -16.78 -2.34 5.69
C TYR A 427 -17.91 -2.73 4.76
N CYS A 428 -17.84 -3.96 4.24
CA CYS A 428 -18.95 -4.59 3.54
C CYS A 428 -19.69 -5.50 4.51
N LEU A 429 -20.96 -5.24 4.73
CA LEU A 429 -21.85 -6.09 5.52
C LEU A 429 -22.85 -6.74 4.57
N ALA A 430 -23.07 -8.04 4.70
CA ALA A 430 -24.03 -8.77 3.88
C ALA A 430 -24.89 -9.69 4.75
N SER A 431 -26.20 -9.63 4.58
CA SER A 431 -27.15 -10.39 5.40
C SER A 431 -28.38 -10.78 4.59
N PRO A 432 -28.92 -12.00 4.77
CA PRO A 432 -30.20 -12.39 4.17
C PRO A 432 -31.40 -11.72 4.87
N SER A 433 -31.17 -10.93 5.92
CA SER A 433 -32.21 -10.17 6.61
C SER A 433 -31.97 -8.67 6.47
N THR A 434 -32.96 -7.86 6.89
CA THR A 434 -32.81 -6.41 6.97
C THR A 434 -31.92 -5.95 8.13
N THR A 435 -31.62 -6.85 9.07
CA THR A 435 -30.68 -6.59 10.15
C THR A 435 -29.26 -6.78 9.63
N LYS A 436 -28.42 -5.77 9.82
CA LYS A 436 -27.01 -5.84 9.43
C LYS A 436 -26.29 -6.87 10.28
N GLY A 437 -25.61 -7.81 9.61
CA GLY A 437 -24.73 -8.78 10.26
C GLY A 437 -23.36 -8.19 10.57
N SER A 438 -22.41 -9.05 10.97
CA SER A 438 -21.00 -8.67 11.07
C SER A 438 -20.41 -8.36 9.69
N ALA A 439 -19.37 -7.53 9.67
CA ALA A 439 -18.66 -7.21 8.44
C ALA A 439 -18.07 -8.48 7.79
N ALA A 440 -18.42 -8.71 6.54
CA ALA A 440 -17.94 -9.84 5.74
C ALA A 440 -16.54 -9.57 5.15
N SER A 441 -16.27 -8.31 4.82
CA SER A 441 -14.95 -7.85 4.37
C SER A 441 -14.77 -6.36 4.65
N LYS A 442 -13.55 -5.88 4.52
CA LYS A 442 -13.19 -4.48 4.72
C LYS A 442 -12.11 -4.05 3.74
N ALA A 443 -12.04 -2.76 3.45
CA ALA A 443 -10.99 -2.15 2.63
C ALA A 443 -10.57 -0.81 3.24
N GLN A 444 -9.27 -0.57 3.33
CA GLN A 444 -8.74 0.76 3.60
C GLN A 444 -8.77 1.56 2.30
N VAL A 445 -9.29 2.77 2.33
CA VAL A 445 -9.48 3.59 1.15
C VAL A 445 -9.00 5.01 1.36
N ALA A 446 -8.58 5.63 0.26
CA ALA A 446 -8.34 7.06 0.16
C ALA A 446 -9.30 7.61 -0.91
N LEU A 447 -10.21 8.47 -0.50
CA LEU A 447 -11.25 9.04 -1.35
C LEU A 447 -11.09 10.55 -1.43
N PRO A 448 -10.36 11.07 -2.44
CA PRO A 448 -10.22 12.50 -2.67
C PRO A 448 -11.58 13.15 -2.95
N THR A 449 -11.69 14.44 -2.66
CA THR A 449 -12.89 15.23 -2.97
C THR A 449 -13.13 15.26 -4.49
N GLY A 450 -14.38 15.00 -4.91
CA GLY A 450 -14.83 15.12 -6.30
C GLY A 450 -14.30 14.04 -7.24
N ARG A 451 -13.67 12.98 -6.72
CA ARG A 451 -13.12 11.88 -7.54
C ARG A 451 -13.85 10.56 -7.26
N ASP A 452 -14.01 9.78 -8.32
CA ASP A 452 -14.52 8.41 -8.22
C ASP A 452 -13.36 7.45 -7.95
N VAL A 453 -13.56 6.54 -7.01
CA VAL A 453 -12.58 5.48 -6.67
C VAL A 453 -13.28 4.13 -6.70
N GLN A 454 -12.73 3.18 -7.44
CA GLN A 454 -13.23 1.81 -7.44
C GLN A 454 -12.59 1.01 -6.31
N VAL A 455 -13.42 0.31 -5.53
CA VAL A 455 -12.99 -0.52 -4.39
C VAL A 455 -13.66 -1.88 -4.49
N SER A 456 -12.92 -2.92 -4.11
CA SER A 456 -13.41 -4.29 -4.12
C SER A 456 -13.64 -4.81 -2.71
N PHE A 457 -14.75 -5.50 -2.56
CA PHE A 457 -15.15 -6.22 -1.36
C PHE A 457 -15.53 -7.66 -1.72
N GLY A 458 -15.92 -8.43 -0.72
CA GLY A 458 -16.44 -9.76 -0.96
C GLY A 458 -17.25 -10.25 0.23
N PHE A 459 -18.18 -11.16 -0.03
CA PHE A 459 -18.90 -11.91 0.98
C PHE A 459 -19.20 -13.33 0.48
N LYS A 460 -19.41 -14.25 1.41
CA LYS A 460 -19.74 -15.64 1.09
C LYS A 460 -21.11 -15.97 1.65
N PRO A 461 -22.16 -15.97 0.80
CA PRO A 461 -23.51 -16.31 1.24
C PRO A 461 -23.63 -17.80 1.59
N THR A 462 -24.36 -18.14 2.65
CA THR A 462 -24.53 -19.53 3.11
C THR A 462 -25.93 -20.07 2.82
N VAL A 463 -26.89 -19.20 2.52
CA VAL A 463 -28.27 -19.58 2.18
C VAL A 463 -28.72 -18.87 0.91
N ALA A 464 -29.60 -19.47 0.14
CA ALA A 464 -30.21 -18.84 -1.02
C ALA A 464 -31.25 -17.79 -0.58
N GLY A 465 -31.48 -16.80 -1.43
CA GLY A 465 -32.43 -15.73 -1.20
C GLY A 465 -31.85 -14.34 -1.45
N THR A 466 -32.63 -13.32 -1.07
CA THR A 466 -32.21 -11.94 -1.23
C THR A 466 -31.30 -11.53 -0.07
N TYR A 467 -30.09 -11.12 -0.41
CA TYR A 467 -29.13 -10.51 0.53
C TYR A 467 -29.21 -9.00 0.45
N ASN A 468 -29.26 -8.37 1.60
CA ASN A 468 -28.97 -6.95 1.75
C ASN A 468 -27.47 -6.77 1.91
N VAL A 469 -26.89 -5.86 1.14
CA VAL A 469 -25.45 -5.55 1.14
C VAL A 469 -25.26 -4.07 1.41
N TRP A 470 -24.50 -3.74 2.45
CA TRP A 470 -24.16 -2.38 2.83
C TRP A 470 -22.65 -2.15 2.72
N ILE A 471 -22.28 -0.94 2.35
CA ILE A 471 -20.95 -0.41 2.58
C ILE A 471 -21.08 0.67 3.66
N ALA A 472 -20.22 0.61 4.69
CA ALA A 472 -20.30 1.51 5.83
C ALA A 472 -18.91 1.93 6.30
N LYS A 473 -18.81 3.07 6.99
CA LYS A 473 -17.56 3.59 7.60
C LYS A 473 -17.22 2.90 8.93
N ASP A 474 -18.11 2.12 9.48
CA ASP A 474 -17.91 1.35 10.73
C ASP A 474 -18.32 -0.11 10.58
N ALA A 475 -17.71 -0.99 11.38
CA ALA A 475 -17.92 -2.44 11.30
C ALA A 475 -19.34 -2.88 11.71
N ALA A 476 -20.08 -2.05 12.45
CA ALA A 476 -21.47 -2.32 12.85
C ALA A 476 -22.48 -1.82 11.81
N GLY A 477 -22.00 -1.05 10.80
CA GLY A 477 -22.84 -0.50 9.75
C GLY A 477 -23.71 0.70 10.20
N ASN A 478 -23.37 1.38 11.29
CA ASN A 478 -24.15 2.53 11.78
C ASN A 478 -23.98 3.77 10.89
N GLN A 479 -22.86 3.84 10.14
CA GLN A 479 -22.56 4.93 9.20
C GLN A 479 -22.54 4.38 7.75
N PRO A 480 -23.69 4.01 7.18
CA PRO A 480 -23.75 3.45 5.84
C PRO A 480 -23.49 4.54 4.79
N VAL A 481 -22.70 4.21 3.78
CA VAL A 481 -22.43 5.05 2.60
C VAL A 481 -23.14 4.52 1.35
N GLY A 482 -23.69 3.32 1.41
CA GLY A 482 -24.51 2.73 0.35
C GLY A 482 -25.15 1.42 0.79
N HIS A 483 -26.24 1.07 0.08
CA HIS A 483 -27.01 -0.17 0.26
C HIS A 483 -27.53 -0.66 -1.08
N THR A 484 -27.50 -1.96 -1.27
CA THR A 484 -28.13 -2.65 -2.42
C THR A 484 -28.65 -4.02 -1.98
N THR A 485 -29.41 -4.66 -2.86
CA THR A 485 -29.82 -6.04 -2.68
C THR A 485 -29.32 -6.91 -3.83
N VAL A 486 -29.06 -8.17 -3.53
CA VAL A 486 -28.66 -9.17 -4.52
C VAL A 486 -29.39 -10.48 -4.26
N THR A 487 -29.82 -11.14 -5.30
CA THR A 487 -30.42 -12.47 -5.19
C THR A 487 -29.37 -13.54 -5.36
N ILE A 488 -29.21 -14.37 -4.36
CA ILE A 488 -28.32 -15.53 -4.34
C ILE A 488 -29.15 -16.77 -4.63
N THR A 489 -28.76 -17.53 -5.62
CA THR A 489 -29.37 -18.81 -5.95
C THR A 489 -28.76 -19.93 -5.13
N ASP A 490 -29.52 -20.99 -4.90
CA ASP A 490 -28.95 -22.20 -4.33
C ASP A 490 -27.96 -22.78 -5.37
N ALA A 491 -26.74 -23.05 -4.96
CA ALA A 491 -25.77 -23.73 -5.83
C ALA A 491 -26.23 -25.17 -6.20
N GLY A 492 -27.40 -25.60 -5.63
CA GLY A 492 -27.83 -26.97 -5.70
C GLY A 492 -26.78 -27.90 -5.06
N GLN A 493 -27.11 -29.15 -4.81
CA GLN A 493 -26.11 -30.14 -4.37
C GLN A 493 -25.09 -30.49 -5.49
N GLN A 494 -25.04 -29.69 -6.53
CA GLN A 494 -24.16 -29.81 -7.69
C GLN A 494 -23.03 -28.79 -7.63
N ALA A 495 -22.21 -28.84 -6.62
CA ALA A 495 -20.84 -28.45 -6.84
C ALA A 495 -20.26 -29.48 -7.82
N ALA A 496 -20.20 -29.12 -9.10
CA ALA A 496 -19.48 -29.94 -10.07
C ALA A 496 -18.10 -30.21 -9.50
N ASN A 497 -17.80 -31.45 -9.20
CA ASN A 497 -16.48 -31.84 -8.70
C ASN A 497 -15.54 -31.92 -9.91
N LEU A 498 -15.30 -30.73 -10.50
CA LEU A 498 -14.48 -30.60 -11.69
C LEU A 498 -13.00 -30.66 -11.29
N SER A 499 -12.29 -31.56 -11.91
CA SER A 499 -10.84 -31.58 -11.89
C SER A 499 -10.30 -31.43 -13.32
N VAL A 500 -9.21 -30.68 -13.47
CA VAL A 500 -8.50 -30.63 -14.76
C VAL A 500 -7.90 -32.02 -14.99
N GLY A 501 -8.47 -32.75 -15.94
CA GLY A 501 -7.94 -34.06 -16.33
C GLY A 501 -6.71 -33.93 -17.24
N TYR A 502 -6.78 -33.00 -18.18
CA TYR A 502 -5.72 -32.81 -19.17
C TYR A 502 -5.85 -31.42 -19.83
N VAL A 503 -4.71 -30.82 -20.13
CA VAL A 503 -4.62 -29.59 -20.94
C VAL A 503 -3.73 -29.91 -22.14
N ALA A 504 -4.31 -29.94 -23.33
CA ALA A 504 -3.56 -30.07 -24.58
C ALA A 504 -3.56 -28.72 -25.31
N TYR A 505 -2.41 -28.35 -25.79
CA TYR A 505 -2.28 -27.17 -26.66
C TYR A 505 -2.05 -27.70 -28.08
N ASP A 506 -2.83 -27.20 -29.03
CA ASP A 506 -2.70 -27.59 -30.43
C ASP A 506 -1.38 -27.05 -31.01
N ASN A 507 -0.57 -27.94 -31.58
CA ASN A 507 0.64 -27.61 -32.34
C ASN A 507 1.73 -26.82 -31.60
N ILE A 508 1.99 -27.11 -30.32
CA ILE A 508 3.17 -26.56 -29.66
C ILE A 508 4.41 -27.34 -30.08
N VAL A 509 5.15 -26.77 -31.01
CA VAL A 509 6.54 -27.15 -31.28
C VAL A 509 7.41 -26.04 -30.71
N GLY A 510 7.97 -26.27 -29.51
CA GLY A 510 8.81 -25.27 -28.81
C GLY A 510 8.11 -24.53 -27.66
N ASN A 511 8.76 -23.50 -27.11
CA ASN A 511 8.27 -22.74 -25.97
C ASN A 511 7.05 -21.87 -26.33
N VAL A 512 6.07 -21.78 -25.42
CA VAL A 512 4.96 -20.86 -25.57
C VAL A 512 5.49 -19.44 -25.37
N VAL A 513 5.39 -18.62 -26.40
CA VAL A 513 5.82 -17.22 -26.35
C VAL A 513 4.69 -16.38 -25.76
N TYR A 514 5.02 -15.55 -24.76
CA TYR A 514 4.10 -14.60 -24.14
C TYR A 514 3.52 -13.62 -25.17
N GLY A 515 2.24 -13.28 -25.01
CA GLY A 515 1.54 -12.34 -25.91
C GLY A 515 0.98 -12.96 -27.19
N THR A 516 1.12 -14.26 -27.40
CA THR A 516 0.47 -14.96 -28.52
C THR A 516 -0.80 -15.69 -28.05
N THR A 517 -1.90 -15.47 -28.77
CA THR A 517 -3.12 -16.27 -28.57
C THR A 517 -2.84 -17.70 -29.04
N ARG A 518 -3.12 -18.66 -28.19
CA ARG A 518 -3.03 -20.08 -28.50
C ARG A 518 -4.37 -20.73 -28.24
N THR A 519 -4.74 -21.64 -29.12
CA THR A 519 -5.87 -22.53 -28.91
C THR A 519 -5.40 -23.79 -28.20
N GLY A 520 -6.17 -24.25 -27.25
CA GLY A 520 -5.88 -25.48 -26.52
C GLY A 520 -7.18 -26.18 -26.14
N THR A 521 -7.10 -27.49 -25.95
CA THR A 521 -8.21 -28.30 -25.47
C THR A 521 -8.04 -28.51 -23.97
N LEU A 522 -9.04 -28.10 -23.21
CA LEU A 522 -9.15 -28.33 -21.77
C LEU A 522 -10.13 -29.51 -21.57
N ILE A 523 -9.62 -30.60 -21.05
CA ILE A 523 -10.47 -31.74 -20.64
C ILE A 523 -10.74 -31.61 -19.15
N LEU A 524 -12.00 -31.37 -18.82
CA LEU A 524 -12.50 -31.36 -17.46
C LEU A 524 -13.13 -32.71 -17.13
N ASN A 525 -12.72 -33.29 -16.01
CA ASN A 525 -13.36 -34.46 -15.44
C ASN A 525 -14.36 -34.04 -14.39
N ASN A 526 -15.63 -34.32 -14.59
CA ASN A 526 -16.67 -34.17 -13.59
C ASN A 526 -16.78 -35.48 -12.79
N LYS A 527 -16.46 -35.43 -11.50
CA LYS A 527 -16.59 -36.55 -10.57
C LYS A 527 -17.91 -36.54 -9.78
N ALA A 528 -18.79 -35.57 -10.06
CA ALA A 528 -20.12 -35.54 -9.47
C ALA A 528 -21.04 -36.54 -10.19
N ALA A 529 -22.10 -36.97 -9.49
CA ALA A 529 -23.08 -37.90 -10.04
C ALA A 529 -24.09 -37.25 -11.01
N THR A 530 -23.98 -35.94 -11.23
CA THR A 530 -24.87 -35.13 -12.06
C THR A 530 -24.10 -34.37 -13.12
N ASP A 531 -24.73 -34.18 -14.27
CA ASP A 531 -24.15 -33.46 -15.39
C ASP A 531 -23.87 -31.97 -15.04
N PHE A 532 -22.83 -31.42 -15.64
CA PHE A 532 -22.48 -30.02 -15.54
C PHE A 532 -23.03 -29.30 -16.78
N ASP A 533 -24.06 -28.47 -16.57
CA ASP A 533 -24.61 -27.54 -17.56
C ASP A 533 -24.08 -26.15 -17.27
N GLY A 534 -22.87 -25.84 -17.73
CA GLY A 534 -22.22 -24.57 -17.44
C GLY A 534 -21.87 -23.74 -18.63
#